data_214ae616bf6f6523a517bef8ab021f1f
#
_entry.id   214ae616bf6f6523a517bef8ab021f1f
#
_cell.length_a   1.000
_cell.length_b   1.000
_cell.length_c   1.000
_cell.angle_alpha   90.00
_cell.angle_beta   90.00
_cell.angle_gamma   90.00
#
_symmetry.space_group_name_H-M   'P 1'
#
loop_
_entity.id
_entity.type
_entity.pdbx_description
1 polymer ?
#
loop_
_entity_poly.entity_id
_entity_poly.type
_entity_poly.pdbx_seq_one_letter_code
_entity_poly.pdbx_strand_id
1 'polypeptide(L)'
;LAFGETVKAVEGETKVERIVTDKNAYDVDMVVLAVGFRPNTALADGKIELFRNGAFLVDKKQETSLPGVYAVGDCATIFDNARNEMSYIALASNAVRSGIVGAYNATGHELEGIGVQGSNGISIYGLHMVSTGLTLEKAKAAGFNATETGFNDLQKPEFIKHDNYEVGIKIVYDKDTRQI
;
A
#
# COMPACT_ATOMS: atom_id res chain seq x y z
N LEU A 1 -0.35 1.28 -24.60
CA LEU A 1 0.33 1.02 -23.32
C LEU A 1 1.62 0.26 -23.60
N ALA A 2 2.74 0.71 -23.01
CA ALA A 2 4.05 0.06 -23.10
C ALA A 2 4.37 -0.55 -21.73
N PHE A 3 4.27 -1.88 -21.63
CA PHE A 3 4.54 -2.61 -20.40
C PHE A 3 5.95 -3.21 -20.42
N GLY A 4 6.57 -3.33 -19.24
CA GLY A 4 7.87 -3.96 -19.09
C GLY A 4 9.01 -3.14 -19.70
N GLU A 5 8.84 -1.84 -19.81
CA GLU A 5 9.87 -0.89 -20.23
C GLU A 5 10.28 0.02 -19.09
N THR A 6 11.56 0.34 -19.03
CA THR A 6 12.10 1.26 -18.02
C THR A 6 12.53 2.55 -18.69
N VAL A 7 12.00 3.68 -18.23
CA VAL A 7 12.41 4.99 -18.71
C VAL A 7 13.88 5.25 -18.37
N LYS A 8 14.66 5.68 -19.37
CA LYS A 8 16.08 6.01 -19.26
C LYS A 8 16.34 7.50 -19.35
N ALA A 9 15.61 8.20 -20.22
CA ALA A 9 15.77 9.63 -20.41
C ALA A 9 14.47 10.31 -20.81
N VAL A 10 14.41 11.60 -20.52
CA VAL A 10 13.43 12.55 -21.07
C VAL A 10 14.25 13.58 -21.83
N GLU A 11 13.95 13.75 -23.11
CA GLU A 11 14.73 14.57 -24.04
C GLU A 11 13.90 15.74 -24.55
N GLY A 12 14.59 16.81 -24.92
CA GLY A 12 14.09 18.05 -25.52
C GLY A 12 14.99 19.22 -25.22
N GLU A 13 15.00 20.24 -26.07
CA GLU A 13 15.87 21.43 -25.90
C GLU A 13 15.18 22.48 -25.01
N THR A 14 13.98 22.95 -25.37
CA THR A 14 13.23 23.99 -24.64
C THR A 14 11.96 23.47 -23.99
N LYS A 15 11.46 22.33 -24.46
CA LYS A 15 10.32 21.60 -23.93
C LYS A 15 10.61 20.11 -24.05
N VAL A 16 9.81 19.29 -23.39
CA VAL A 16 9.88 17.85 -23.60
C VAL A 16 9.43 17.50 -25.02
N GLU A 17 10.17 16.64 -25.68
CA GLU A 17 9.91 16.19 -27.04
C GLU A 17 9.84 14.67 -27.15
N ARG A 18 10.58 13.97 -26.28
CA ARG A 18 10.71 12.52 -26.36
C ARG A 18 10.95 11.89 -24.98
N ILE A 19 10.42 10.69 -24.80
CA ILE A 19 10.78 9.79 -23.72
C ILE A 19 11.51 8.57 -24.27
N VAL A 20 12.65 8.23 -23.70
CA VAL A 20 13.49 7.09 -24.10
C VAL A 20 13.40 6.02 -23.01
N THR A 21 13.11 4.79 -23.42
CA THR A 21 13.11 3.62 -22.55
C THR A 21 14.30 2.70 -22.86
N ASP A 22 14.42 1.61 -22.15
CA ASP A 22 15.42 0.57 -22.43
C ASP A 22 15.12 -0.23 -23.73
N LYS A 23 13.93 -0.03 -24.34
CA LYS A 23 13.49 -0.76 -25.53
C LYS A 23 13.09 0.13 -26.70
N ASN A 24 12.51 1.29 -26.43
CA ASN A 24 11.90 2.15 -27.43
C ASN A 24 12.10 3.64 -27.11
N ALA A 25 11.73 4.48 -28.07
CA ALA A 25 11.60 5.91 -27.88
C ALA A 25 10.21 6.36 -28.36
N TYR A 26 9.60 7.31 -27.66
CA TYR A 26 8.26 7.82 -27.92
C TYR A 26 8.30 9.34 -27.98
N ASP A 27 7.78 9.93 -29.04
CA ASP A 27 7.59 11.38 -29.14
C ASP A 27 6.39 11.78 -28.25
N VAL A 28 6.57 12.80 -27.42
CA VAL A 28 5.59 13.24 -26.42
C VAL A 28 5.62 14.75 -26.25
N ASP A 29 4.49 15.33 -25.91
CA ASP A 29 4.35 16.75 -25.58
C ASP A 29 4.34 17.01 -24.07
N MET A 30 4.12 15.99 -23.27
CA MET A 30 4.06 16.07 -21.80
C MET A 30 4.53 14.75 -21.18
N VAL A 31 5.22 14.84 -20.07
CA VAL A 31 5.59 13.69 -19.22
C VAL A 31 5.03 13.89 -17.83
N VAL A 32 4.28 12.90 -17.33
CA VAL A 32 3.78 12.86 -15.96
C VAL A 32 4.59 11.83 -15.16
N LEU A 33 5.32 12.28 -14.15
CA LEU A 33 6.06 11.42 -13.25
C LEU A 33 5.16 10.94 -12.12
N ALA A 34 4.72 9.68 -12.17
CA ALA A 34 3.87 9.04 -11.18
C ALA A 34 4.49 7.69 -10.74
N VAL A 35 5.76 7.74 -10.33
CA VAL A 35 6.62 6.56 -10.05
C VAL A 35 6.65 6.17 -8.57
N GLY A 36 5.71 6.68 -7.78
CA GLY A 36 5.63 6.42 -6.35
C GLY A 36 6.58 7.29 -5.52
N PHE A 37 6.79 6.89 -4.27
CA PHE A 37 7.58 7.62 -3.30
C PHE A 37 8.41 6.66 -2.43
N ARG A 38 9.36 7.22 -1.71
CA ARG A 38 10.19 6.50 -0.73
C ARG A 38 10.13 7.20 0.61
N PRO A 39 10.21 6.47 1.74
CA PRO A 39 10.31 7.07 3.05
C PRO A 39 11.53 8.03 3.12
N ASN A 40 11.33 9.21 3.70
CA ASN A 40 12.44 10.12 3.98
C ASN A 40 12.90 9.92 5.42
N THR A 41 13.95 9.15 5.61
CA THR A 41 14.48 8.74 6.90
C THR A 41 15.94 9.16 7.12
N ALA A 42 16.38 10.21 6.42
CA ALA A 42 17.74 10.74 6.56
C ALA A 42 18.09 11.11 8.02
N LEU A 43 17.09 11.52 8.81
CA LEU A 43 17.24 11.82 10.25
C LEU A 43 17.64 10.60 11.10
N ALA A 44 17.49 9.38 10.61
CA ALA A 44 17.93 8.18 11.34
C ALA A 44 19.44 8.16 11.56
N ASP A 45 20.22 8.71 10.62
CA ASP A 45 21.68 8.84 10.70
C ASP A 45 22.38 7.54 11.16
N GLY A 46 21.87 6.40 10.72
CA GLY A 46 22.35 5.07 11.12
C GLY A 46 22.05 4.65 12.56
N LYS A 47 21.32 5.44 13.34
CA LYS A 47 21.06 5.20 14.76
C LYS A 47 19.73 4.48 15.03
N ILE A 48 18.84 4.47 14.05
CA ILE A 48 17.50 3.88 14.16
C ILE A 48 17.36 2.79 13.11
N GLU A 49 16.80 1.65 13.50
CA GLU A 49 16.55 0.54 12.60
C GLU A 49 15.55 0.92 11.52
N LEU A 50 15.86 0.51 10.29
CA LEU A 50 15.00 0.75 9.14
C LEU A 50 14.47 -0.58 8.58
N PHE A 51 13.24 -0.53 8.12
CA PHE A 51 12.64 -1.60 7.36
C PHE A 51 13.28 -1.70 5.97
N ARG A 52 13.13 -2.85 5.28
CA ARG A 52 13.77 -3.17 3.99
C ARG A 52 13.61 -2.13 2.87
N ASN A 53 12.58 -1.28 2.94
CA ASN A 53 12.36 -0.19 1.98
C ASN A 53 12.86 1.17 2.47
N GLY A 54 13.53 1.22 3.62
CA GLY A 54 14.04 2.42 4.25
C GLY A 54 13.07 3.16 5.18
N ALA A 55 11.86 2.63 5.44
CA ALA A 55 10.96 3.18 6.45
C ALA A 55 11.51 2.92 7.87
N PHE A 56 11.19 3.78 8.83
CA PHE A 56 11.46 3.51 10.23
C PHE A 56 10.75 2.23 10.67
N LEU A 57 11.50 1.27 11.21
CA LEU A 57 10.91 0.11 11.87
C LEU A 57 10.46 0.52 13.26
N VAL A 58 9.18 0.29 13.56
CA VAL A 58 8.58 0.63 14.84
C VAL A 58 7.82 -0.57 15.41
N ASP A 59 7.50 -0.53 16.69
CA ASP A 59 6.61 -1.47 17.36
C ASP A 59 5.12 -1.06 17.26
N LYS A 60 4.24 -1.77 17.97
CA LYS A 60 2.80 -1.43 18.02
C LYS A 60 2.50 -0.11 18.74
N LYS A 61 3.44 0.42 19.52
CA LYS A 61 3.34 1.73 20.18
C LYS A 61 3.89 2.85 19.31
N GLN A 62 4.35 2.56 18.10
CA GLN A 62 5.04 3.45 17.17
C GLN A 62 6.41 3.91 17.71
N GLU A 63 7.00 3.18 18.64
CA GLU A 63 8.34 3.44 19.15
C GLU A 63 9.37 2.79 18.22
N THR A 64 10.45 3.52 17.97
CA THR A 64 11.58 3.05 17.13
C THR A 64 12.54 2.18 17.97
N SER A 65 13.58 1.66 17.33
CA SER A 65 14.69 0.98 18.05
C SER A 65 15.45 1.87 19.04
N LEU A 66 15.25 3.20 18.98
CA LEU A 66 15.81 4.15 19.92
C LEU A 66 14.75 4.56 20.95
N PRO A 67 14.92 4.20 22.25
CA PRO A 67 13.91 4.46 23.27
C PRO A 67 13.52 5.94 23.38
N GLY A 68 12.21 6.21 23.51
CA GLY A 68 11.65 7.57 23.58
C GLY A 68 11.56 8.27 22.23
N VAL A 69 11.90 7.60 21.12
CA VAL A 69 11.80 8.13 19.75
C VAL A 69 10.70 7.40 19.01
N TYR A 70 9.72 8.14 18.54
CA TYR A 70 8.53 7.62 17.84
C TYR A 70 8.57 8.03 16.38
N ALA A 71 8.13 7.13 15.51
CA ALA A 71 7.96 7.42 14.08
C ALA A 71 6.56 7.03 13.63
N VAL A 72 5.91 7.92 12.87
CA VAL A 72 4.51 7.79 12.47
C VAL A 72 4.31 8.22 11.02
N GLY A 73 3.18 7.84 10.43
CA GLY A 73 2.84 8.24 9.07
C GLY A 73 3.57 7.45 7.99
N ASP A 74 3.68 8.03 6.81
CA ASP A 74 4.19 7.35 5.61
C ASP A 74 5.70 7.07 5.63
N CYS A 75 6.42 7.52 6.65
CA CYS A 75 7.83 7.18 6.82
C CYS A 75 8.09 6.02 7.79
N ALA A 76 7.03 5.46 8.41
CA ALA A 76 7.13 4.39 9.40
C ALA A 76 6.37 3.13 8.97
N THR A 77 6.72 1.99 9.56
CA THR A 77 5.95 0.76 9.46
C THR A 77 4.69 0.81 10.32
N ILE A 78 3.75 -0.09 10.07
CA ILE A 78 2.54 -0.28 10.87
C ILE A 78 2.26 -1.78 10.99
N PHE A 79 1.57 -2.21 12.06
CA PHE A 79 1.25 -3.62 12.24
C PHE A 79 0.16 -4.05 11.24
N ASP A 80 0.49 -5.04 10.40
CA ASP A 80 -0.39 -5.64 9.41
C ASP A 80 -1.06 -6.88 10.01
N ASN A 81 -2.35 -6.78 10.28
CA ASN A 81 -3.12 -7.88 10.85
C ASN A 81 -3.25 -9.08 9.90
N ALA A 82 -3.22 -8.85 8.59
CA ALA A 82 -3.31 -9.93 7.61
C ALA A 82 -2.02 -10.77 7.55
N ARG A 83 -0.87 -10.16 7.87
CA ARG A 83 0.44 -10.83 7.91
C ARG A 83 0.91 -11.16 9.32
N ASN A 84 0.27 -10.57 10.33
CA ASN A 84 0.68 -10.63 11.73
C ASN A 84 2.13 -10.16 11.97
N GLU A 85 2.56 -9.14 11.25
CA GLU A 85 3.91 -8.56 11.33
C GLU A 85 3.90 -7.06 11.04
N MET A 86 5.00 -6.36 11.37
CA MET A 86 5.20 -4.99 10.96
C MET A 86 5.43 -4.92 9.44
N SER A 87 4.69 -4.07 8.77
CA SER A 87 4.71 -3.91 7.31
C SER A 87 4.67 -2.45 6.91
N TYR A 88 5.09 -2.16 5.68
CA TYR A 88 4.98 -0.81 5.14
C TYR A 88 3.68 -0.66 4.34
N ILE A 89 2.73 0.08 4.89
CA ILE A 89 1.41 0.33 4.30
C ILE A 89 1.10 1.82 4.39
N ALA A 90 1.63 2.59 3.45
CA ALA A 90 1.48 4.05 3.39
C ALA A 90 0.10 4.42 2.84
N LEU A 91 -0.81 4.75 3.75
CA LEU A 91 -2.17 5.22 3.48
C LEU A 91 -2.49 6.36 4.45
N ALA A 92 -3.16 7.41 3.98
CA ALA A 92 -3.49 8.59 4.79
C ALA A 92 -4.23 8.24 6.09
N SER A 93 -5.17 7.28 6.05
CA SER A 93 -5.87 6.80 7.24
C SER A 93 -4.94 6.12 8.25
N ASN A 94 -3.93 5.42 7.77
CA ASN A 94 -2.91 4.78 8.62
C ASN A 94 -1.98 5.82 9.22
N ALA A 95 -1.62 6.86 8.46
CA ALA A 95 -0.80 7.97 8.95
C ALA A 95 -1.49 8.68 10.13
N VAL A 96 -2.79 8.96 10.00
CA VAL A 96 -3.56 9.56 11.11
C VAL A 96 -3.60 8.65 12.34
N ARG A 97 -3.89 7.35 12.15
CA ARG A 97 -3.97 6.38 13.26
C ARG A 97 -2.63 6.21 13.98
N SER A 98 -1.56 6.04 13.23
CA SER A 98 -0.20 5.94 13.80
C SER A 98 0.20 7.23 14.51
N GLY A 99 -0.18 8.41 13.97
CA GLY A 99 0.03 9.69 14.61
C GLY A 99 -0.63 9.79 16.00
N ILE A 100 -1.88 9.31 16.12
CA ILE A 100 -2.57 9.25 17.40
C ILE A 100 -1.83 8.33 18.39
N VAL A 101 -1.49 7.11 17.96
CA VAL A 101 -0.77 6.15 18.82
C VAL A 101 0.57 6.70 19.28
N GLY A 102 1.37 7.24 18.37
CA GLY A 102 2.67 7.82 18.71
C GLY A 102 2.56 9.03 19.65
N ALA A 103 1.56 9.91 19.44
CA ALA A 103 1.35 11.07 20.32
C ALA A 103 0.97 10.67 21.76
N TYR A 104 0.09 9.68 21.93
CA TYR A 104 -0.25 9.16 23.25
C TYR A 104 0.98 8.60 23.96
N ASN A 105 1.75 7.74 23.30
CA ASN A 105 2.94 7.14 23.89
C ASN A 105 4.03 8.20 24.20
N ALA A 106 4.25 9.15 23.32
CA ALA A 106 5.21 10.25 23.54
C ALA A 106 4.84 11.14 24.73
N THR A 107 3.57 11.15 25.14
CA THR A 107 3.09 11.91 26.31
C THR A 107 2.92 11.04 27.57
N GLY A 108 3.42 9.81 27.54
CA GLY A 108 3.42 8.90 28.70
C GLY A 108 2.13 8.11 28.89
N HIS A 109 1.23 8.09 27.89
CA HIS A 109 0.03 7.26 27.91
C HIS A 109 0.26 6.01 27.08
N GLU A 110 0.16 4.84 27.68
CA GLU A 110 0.34 3.58 26.96
C GLU A 110 -0.84 3.29 26.03
N LEU A 111 -0.56 3.23 24.73
CA LEU A 111 -1.53 2.88 23.71
C LEU A 111 -0.87 2.02 22.62
N GLU A 112 -1.41 0.83 22.40
CA GLU A 112 -1.01 0.00 21.25
C GLU A 112 -1.96 0.19 20.06
N GLY A 113 -1.38 0.25 18.87
CA GLY A 113 -2.14 0.24 17.62
C GLY A 113 -2.84 -1.11 17.41
N ILE A 114 -4.11 -1.08 17.03
CA ILE A 114 -4.90 -2.27 16.73
C ILE A 114 -4.49 -2.97 15.43
N GLY A 115 -3.54 -2.39 14.70
CA GLY A 115 -3.13 -2.86 13.38
C GLY A 115 -4.08 -2.45 12.26
N VAL A 116 -3.73 -2.85 11.06
CA VAL A 116 -4.47 -2.53 9.83
C VAL A 116 -4.49 -3.74 8.89
N GLN A 117 -5.40 -3.76 7.91
CA GLN A 117 -5.47 -4.78 6.87
C GLN A 117 -5.09 -4.27 5.48
N GLY A 118 -4.60 -3.04 5.35
CA GLY A 118 -4.28 -2.44 4.05
C GLY A 118 -5.51 -2.18 3.18
N SER A 119 -6.67 -1.91 3.81
CA SER A 119 -7.92 -1.66 3.08
C SER A 119 -7.82 -0.38 2.26
N ASN A 120 -8.20 -0.46 0.99
CA ASN A 120 -8.24 0.69 0.10
C ASN A 120 -9.37 0.55 -0.92
N GLY A 121 -9.74 1.67 -1.51
CA GLY A 121 -10.73 1.72 -2.59
C GLY A 121 -10.37 2.81 -3.59
N ILE A 122 -10.72 2.58 -4.83
CA ILE A 122 -10.51 3.52 -5.93
C ILE A 122 -11.74 3.55 -6.84
N SER A 123 -12.04 4.74 -7.35
CA SER A 123 -13.07 4.96 -8.37
C SER A 123 -12.45 5.75 -9.51
N ILE A 124 -12.34 5.14 -10.69
CA ILE A 124 -11.75 5.74 -11.89
C ILE A 124 -12.66 5.47 -13.08
N TYR A 125 -13.17 6.53 -13.72
CA TYR A 125 -14.01 6.43 -14.92
C TYR A 125 -15.15 5.41 -14.83
N GLY A 126 -15.83 5.35 -13.70
CA GLY A 126 -16.93 4.41 -13.46
C GLY A 126 -16.51 3.00 -13.04
N LEU A 127 -15.23 2.69 -13.05
CA LEU A 127 -14.70 1.46 -12.45
C LEU A 127 -14.48 1.70 -10.95
N HIS A 128 -15.12 0.89 -10.11
CA HIS A 128 -14.99 0.91 -8.66
C HIS A 128 -14.30 -0.37 -8.21
N MET A 129 -13.20 -0.22 -7.49
CA MET A 129 -12.46 -1.36 -6.91
C MET A 129 -12.21 -1.10 -5.43
N VAL A 130 -12.41 -2.12 -4.62
CA VAL A 130 -12.05 -2.13 -3.21
C VAL A 130 -11.26 -3.38 -2.90
N SER A 131 -10.30 -3.27 -2.00
CA SER A 131 -9.55 -4.43 -1.52
C SER A 131 -9.20 -4.29 -0.05
N THR A 132 -9.06 -5.43 0.62
CA THR A 132 -8.59 -5.51 2.00
C THR A 132 -7.76 -6.79 2.16
N GLY A 133 -6.79 -6.79 3.05
CA GLY A 133 -5.93 -7.95 3.29
C GLY A 133 -4.96 -8.23 2.14
N LEU A 134 -4.70 -9.50 1.90
CA LEU A 134 -3.67 -9.96 0.97
C LEU A 134 -4.27 -10.45 -0.35
N THR A 135 -3.61 -10.13 -1.45
CA THR A 135 -3.85 -10.83 -2.72
C THR A 135 -3.33 -12.27 -2.64
N LEU A 136 -3.80 -13.16 -3.52
CA LEU A 136 -3.32 -14.55 -3.56
C LEU A 136 -1.80 -14.66 -3.68
N GLU A 137 -1.18 -13.82 -4.52
CA GLU A 137 0.27 -13.77 -4.67
C GLU A 137 0.98 -13.35 -3.37
N LYS A 138 0.49 -12.28 -2.73
CA LYS A 138 1.07 -11.79 -1.47
C LYS A 138 0.89 -12.78 -0.33
N ALA A 139 -0.26 -13.45 -0.26
CA ALA A 139 -0.50 -14.48 0.75
C ALA A 139 0.46 -15.67 0.56
N LYS A 140 0.62 -16.16 -0.66
CA LYS A 140 1.61 -17.22 -0.96
C LYS A 140 3.04 -16.80 -0.67
N ALA A 141 3.41 -15.57 -1.03
CA ALA A 141 4.74 -15.03 -0.74
C ALA A 141 4.99 -14.86 0.78
N ALA A 142 3.94 -14.68 1.57
CA ALA A 142 4.00 -14.66 3.03
C ALA A 142 3.98 -16.06 3.68
N GLY A 143 3.95 -17.14 2.89
CA GLY A 143 4.03 -18.51 3.38
C GLY A 143 2.68 -19.17 3.70
N PHE A 144 1.55 -18.52 3.41
CA PHE A 144 0.23 -19.12 3.59
C PHE A 144 -0.07 -20.18 2.52
N ASN A 145 -0.75 -21.25 2.89
CA ASN A 145 -1.33 -22.22 1.96
C ASN A 145 -2.60 -21.63 1.30
N ALA A 146 -2.43 -20.48 0.67
CA ALA A 146 -3.53 -19.66 0.19
C ALA A 146 -4.12 -20.17 -1.13
N THR A 147 -5.43 -20.02 -1.23
CA THR A 147 -6.21 -20.20 -2.46
C THR A 147 -7.22 -19.05 -2.59
N GLU A 148 -7.83 -18.93 -3.76
CA GLU A 148 -8.90 -17.96 -3.98
C GLU A 148 -10.15 -18.61 -4.50
N THR A 149 -11.28 -18.01 -4.20
CA THR A 149 -12.57 -18.25 -4.82
C THR A 149 -13.22 -16.92 -5.16
N GLY A 150 -14.18 -16.94 -6.05
CA GLY A 150 -14.88 -15.72 -6.41
C GLY A 150 -16.15 -16.02 -7.21
N PHE A 151 -16.96 -15.00 -7.37
CA PHE A 151 -18.16 -15.04 -8.20
C PHE A 151 -18.46 -13.65 -8.74
N ASN A 152 -19.24 -13.62 -9.81
CA ASN A 152 -19.80 -12.39 -10.35
C ASN A 152 -21.32 -12.47 -10.18
N ASP A 153 -21.91 -11.36 -9.81
CA ASP A 153 -23.35 -11.21 -9.69
C ASP A 153 -23.75 -9.74 -9.84
N LEU A 154 -25.04 -9.48 -9.98
CA LEU A 154 -25.57 -8.14 -9.98
C LEU A 154 -25.52 -7.56 -8.55
N GLN A 155 -25.15 -6.28 -8.42
CA GLN A 155 -25.10 -5.61 -7.11
C GLN A 155 -26.48 -5.45 -6.43
N LYS A 156 -27.56 -5.54 -7.22
CA LYS A 156 -28.95 -5.49 -6.77
C LYS A 156 -29.74 -6.65 -7.37
N PRO A 157 -30.86 -7.05 -6.77
CA PRO A 157 -31.72 -8.08 -7.35
C PRO A 157 -32.07 -7.80 -8.81
N GLU A 158 -32.14 -8.84 -9.62
CA GLU A 158 -32.29 -8.76 -11.09
C GLU A 158 -33.51 -7.93 -11.55
N PHE A 159 -34.58 -7.88 -10.73
CA PHE A 159 -35.77 -7.08 -11.06
C PHE A 159 -35.53 -5.56 -10.97
N ILE A 160 -34.46 -5.10 -10.33
CA ILE A 160 -34.06 -3.70 -10.29
C ILE A 160 -33.22 -3.40 -11.53
N LYS A 161 -33.80 -2.67 -12.49
CA LYS A 161 -33.17 -2.40 -13.78
C LYS A 161 -32.33 -1.10 -13.81
N HIS A 162 -32.46 -0.22 -12.83
CA HIS A 162 -31.71 1.04 -12.78
C HIS A 162 -30.47 0.92 -11.91
N ASP A 163 -29.35 1.43 -12.43
CA ASP A 163 -28.04 1.47 -11.72
C ASP A 163 -27.67 0.11 -11.10
N ASN A 164 -27.91 -0.95 -11.84
CA ASN A 164 -27.59 -2.32 -11.44
C ASN A 164 -26.48 -2.87 -12.32
N TYR A 165 -25.29 -2.97 -11.73
CA TYR A 165 -24.09 -3.35 -12.44
C TYR A 165 -23.61 -4.72 -11.96
N GLU A 166 -22.91 -5.42 -12.83
CA GLU A 166 -22.21 -6.65 -12.45
C GLU A 166 -21.03 -6.33 -11.53
N VAL A 167 -20.90 -7.07 -10.44
CA VAL A 167 -19.85 -6.96 -9.45
C VAL A 167 -19.11 -8.28 -9.32
N GLY A 168 -17.81 -8.26 -9.51
CA GLY A 168 -16.93 -9.39 -9.23
C GLY A 168 -16.39 -9.34 -7.80
N ILE A 169 -16.51 -10.44 -7.08
CA ILE A 169 -15.93 -10.60 -5.74
C ILE A 169 -14.89 -11.73 -5.80
N LYS A 170 -13.70 -11.45 -5.23
CA LYS A 170 -12.66 -12.46 -4.99
C LYS A 170 -12.36 -12.54 -3.52
N ILE A 171 -12.28 -13.73 -2.99
CA ILE A 171 -11.96 -14.03 -1.60
C ILE A 171 -10.72 -14.93 -1.59
N VAL A 172 -9.67 -14.46 -0.93
CA VAL A 172 -8.45 -15.24 -0.68
C VAL A 172 -8.51 -15.78 0.74
N TYR A 173 -8.23 -17.06 0.91
CA TYR A 173 -8.24 -17.69 2.22
C TYR A 173 -7.14 -18.74 2.33
N ASP A 174 -6.68 -18.97 3.54
CA ASP A 174 -5.77 -20.05 3.88
C ASP A 174 -6.52 -21.38 4.00
N LYS A 175 -6.04 -22.43 3.30
CA LYS A 175 -6.71 -23.74 3.27
C LYS A 175 -6.68 -24.48 4.61
N ASP A 176 -5.66 -24.22 5.41
CA ASP A 176 -5.41 -24.95 6.64
C ASP A 176 -6.21 -24.33 7.81
N THR A 177 -6.15 -23.00 7.92
CA THR A 177 -6.80 -22.26 9.02
C THR A 177 -8.20 -21.76 8.69
N ARG A 178 -8.56 -21.67 7.42
CA ARG A 178 -9.80 -21.05 6.91
C ARG A 178 -9.91 -19.56 7.16
N GLN A 179 -8.85 -18.90 7.56
CA GLN A 179 -8.80 -17.44 7.68
C GLN A 179 -8.87 -16.79 6.30
N ILE A 180 -9.62 -15.68 6.20
CA ILE A 180 -9.80 -14.84 5.01
C ILE A 180 -8.82 -13.67 5.12
#